data_d3bb57bf8aa653124000dc0cecc6b2c7
#
_entry.id   d3bb57bf8aa653124000dc0cecc6b2c7
#
_cell.length_a   1.000
_cell.length_b   1.000
_cell.length_c   1.000
_cell.angle_alpha   90.00
_cell.angle_beta   90.00
_cell.angle_gamma   90.00
#
_symmetry.space_group_name_H-M   'P 1'
#
loop_
_entity.id
_entity.type
_entity.pdbx_description
1 polymer ?
#
loop_
_entity_poly.entity_id
_entity_poly.type
_entity_poly.pdbx_seq_one_letter_code
_entity_poly.pdbx_strand_id
1 'polypeptide(L)'
;VVHDGPPSDSAAENYYVGYKDYIKNVASSEIYATWPRETIIANILAIQSFTLNRVYTEFYRNRGYDFTITSSTAYDHKWIPGRNIFDSISEVVDSVFTDFLSRPNVSQPILTQYCDGKRVTCPGVMSQWGSKALGDQGYSAIGILQNYYGNTIFINSTETISGIPSSWPGTDLSI
;
A
#
# COMPACT_ATOMS: atom_id res chain seq x y z
N VAL A 1 -12.82 4.50 -3.44
CA VAL A 1 -13.36 3.89 -4.66
C VAL A 1 -12.22 3.30 -5.49
N VAL A 2 -12.34 2.02 -5.80
CA VAL A 2 -11.36 1.27 -6.61
C VAL A 2 -11.91 1.11 -8.02
N HIS A 3 -11.14 1.58 -9.00
CA HIS A 3 -11.43 1.40 -10.42
C HIS A 3 -10.77 0.10 -10.88
N ASP A 4 -11.58 -0.86 -11.33
CA ASP A 4 -11.07 -2.19 -11.70
C ASP A 4 -10.56 -2.25 -13.15
N GLY A 5 -9.51 -1.51 -13.39
CA GLY A 5 -8.85 -1.43 -14.69
C GLY A 5 -7.90 -0.24 -14.77
N PRO A 6 -7.23 -0.04 -15.90
CA PRO A 6 -6.40 1.15 -16.09
C PRO A 6 -7.27 2.42 -16.12
N PRO A 7 -6.71 3.58 -15.77
CA PRO A 7 -7.48 4.82 -15.69
C PRO A 7 -8.22 5.18 -16.99
N SER A 8 -7.67 4.79 -18.12
CA SER A 8 -8.25 5.09 -19.44
C SER A 8 -9.44 4.21 -19.82
N ASP A 9 -9.68 3.12 -19.11
CA ASP A 9 -10.80 2.22 -19.37
C ASP A 9 -12.06 2.75 -18.68
N SER A 10 -12.83 3.56 -19.37
CA SER A 10 -14.07 4.13 -18.85
C SER A 10 -15.20 3.11 -18.67
N ALA A 11 -15.05 1.91 -19.22
CA ALA A 11 -16.04 0.83 -19.07
C ALA A 11 -15.78 -0.04 -17.82
N ALA A 12 -14.61 0.08 -17.19
CA ALA A 12 -14.28 -0.67 -15.99
C ALA A 12 -15.17 -0.24 -14.81
N GLU A 13 -15.52 -1.21 -13.97
CA GLU A 13 -16.36 -0.95 -12.80
C GLU A 13 -15.59 -0.25 -11.69
N ASN A 14 -16.30 0.56 -10.93
CA ASN A 14 -15.83 1.15 -9.68
C ASN A 14 -16.45 0.42 -8.50
N TYR A 15 -15.61 0.07 -7.52
CA TYR A 15 -16.03 -0.61 -6.31
C TYR A 15 -15.80 0.27 -5.09
N TYR A 16 -16.77 0.28 -4.18
CA TYR A 16 -16.64 0.92 -2.88
C TYR A 16 -16.06 -0.09 -1.90
N VAL A 17 -14.82 0.11 -1.47
CA VAL A 17 -14.09 -0.84 -0.64
C VAL A 17 -13.55 -0.11 0.59
N GLY A 18 -13.72 -0.69 1.78
CA GLY A 18 -13.13 -0.18 3.01
C GLY A 18 -11.60 -0.26 2.97
N TYR A 19 -10.93 0.67 3.64
CA TYR A 19 -9.48 0.77 3.60
C TYR A 19 -8.78 -0.53 4.02
N LYS A 20 -9.15 -1.10 5.17
CA LYS A 20 -8.52 -2.35 5.63
C LYS A 20 -8.76 -3.51 4.67
N ASP A 21 -9.97 -3.62 4.16
CA ASP A 21 -10.30 -4.69 3.21
C ASP A 21 -9.52 -4.53 1.91
N TYR A 22 -9.32 -3.30 1.46
CA TYR A 22 -8.48 -3.03 0.30
C TYR A 22 -7.04 -3.48 0.54
N ILE A 23 -6.44 -3.09 1.65
CA ILE A 23 -5.05 -3.45 1.99
C ILE A 23 -4.89 -4.98 2.11
N LYS A 24 -5.82 -5.64 2.78
CA LYS A 24 -5.80 -7.11 2.92
C LYS A 24 -5.87 -7.81 1.57
N ASN A 25 -6.71 -7.31 0.68
CA ASN A 25 -6.86 -7.85 -0.67
C ASN A 25 -5.57 -7.67 -1.48
N VAL A 26 -5.02 -6.46 -1.52
CA VAL A 26 -3.79 -6.17 -2.26
C VAL A 26 -2.64 -7.04 -1.73
N ALA A 27 -2.43 -7.07 -0.43
CA ALA A 27 -1.37 -7.86 0.17
C ALA A 27 -1.53 -9.35 -0.14
N SER A 28 -2.74 -9.89 -0.03
CA SER A 28 -3.02 -11.29 -0.37
C SER A 28 -2.86 -11.59 -1.86
N SER A 29 -2.91 -10.58 -2.71
CA SER A 29 -2.74 -10.70 -4.17
C SER A 29 -1.29 -10.56 -4.61
N GLU A 30 -0.45 -9.86 -3.86
CA GLU A 30 0.89 -9.47 -4.30
C GLU A 30 2.02 -10.21 -3.59
N ILE A 31 1.85 -10.58 -2.33
CA ILE A 31 2.91 -11.23 -1.53
C ILE A 31 2.46 -12.56 -0.98
N TYR A 32 3.42 -13.37 -0.53
CA TYR A 32 3.13 -14.69 0.02
C TYR A 32 2.95 -14.63 1.54
N ALA A 33 1.89 -15.27 2.03
CA ALA A 33 1.60 -15.37 3.45
C ALA A 33 2.66 -16.15 4.24
N THR A 34 3.48 -16.93 3.55
CA THR A 34 4.55 -17.75 4.13
C THR A 34 5.89 -17.03 4.25
N TRP A 35 5.99 -15.80 3.76
CA TRP A 35 7.21 -15.00 3.88
C TRP A 35 7.50 -14.63 5.34
N PRO A 36 8.76 -14.26 5.68
CA PRO A 36 9.08 -13.78 7.02
C PRO A 36 8.15 -12.64 7.46
N ARG A 37 7.77 -12.65 8.75
CA ARG A 37 6.84 -11.64 9.29
C ARG A 37 7.30 -10.21 9.03
N GLU A 38 8.59 -9.92 9.22
CA GLU A 38 9.13 -8.58 8.99
C GLU A 38 9.04 -8.16 7.53
N THR A 39 9.20 -9.10 6.60
CA THR A 39 8.99 -8.87 5.18
C THR A 39 7.52 -8.52 4.88
N ILE A 40 6.59 -9.27 5.46
CA ILE A 40 5.15 -9.02 5.31
C ILE A 40 4.80 -7.64 5.84
N ILE A 41 5.29 -7.28 7.03
CA ILE A 41 5.07 -5.95 7.62
C ILE A 41 5.61 -4.85 6.70
N ALA A 42 6.83 -4.99 6.20
CA ALA A 42 7.45 -4.01 5.31
C ALA A 42 6.62 -3.79 4.04
N ASN A 43 6.17 -4.87 3.40
CA ASN A 43 5.35 -4.78 2.21
C ASN A 43 3.98 -4.15 2.50
N ILE A 44 3.35 -4.52 3.60
CA ILE A 44 2.05 -3.94 4.00
C ILE A 44 2.19 -2.44 4.27
N LEU A 45 3.24 -2.03 4.97
CA LEU A 45 3.49 -0.59 5.21
C LEU A 45 3.71 0.17 3.90
N ALA A 46 4.43 -0.41 2.95
CA ALA A 46 4.60 0.18 1.63
C ALA A 46 3.26 0.29 0.87
N ILE A 47 2.44 -0.75 0.90
CA ILE A 47 1.09 -0.74 0.29
C ILE A 47 0.23 0.33 0.94
N GLN A 48 0.22 0.42 2.27
CA GLN A 48 -0.56 1.40 3.02
C GLN A 48 -0.13 2.83 2.70
N SER A 49 1.16 3.09 2.72
CA SER A 49 1.69 4.42 2.43
C SER A 49 1.38 4.86 1.00
N PHE A 50 1.54 3.98 0.04
CA PHE A 50 1.17 4.23 -1.35
C PHE A 50 -0.32 4.58 -1.47
N THR A 51 -1.18 3.76 -0.87
CA THR A 51 -2.63 3.96 -0.89
C THR A 51 -3.01 5.30 -0.25
N LEU A 52 -2.46 5.59 0.94
CA LEU A 52 -2.74 6.82 1.64
C LEU A 52 -2.20 8.05 0.91
N ASN A 53 -1.09 7.91 0.19
CA ASN A 53 -0.61 8.98 -0.68
C ASN A 53 -1.63 9.30 -1.78
N ARG A 54 -2.21 8.28 -2.43
CA ARG A 54 -3.24 8.47 -3.46
C ARG A 54 -4.48 9.17 -2.90
N VAL A 55 -4.89 8.80 -1.69
CA VAL A 55 -6.01 9.45 -0.98
C VAL A 55 -5.65 10.90 -0.61
N TYR A 56 -4.52 11.09 0.03
CA TYR A 56 -4.08 12.39 0.53
C TYR A 56 -3.92 13.42 -0.59
N THR A 57 -3.34 13.01 -1.70
CA THR A 57 -3.09 13.88 -2.86
C THR A 57 -4.30 14.02 -3.78
N GLU A 58 -5.34 13.23 -3.57
CA GLU A 58 -6.49 13.14 -4.49
C GLU A 58 -6.05 12.95 -5.95
N PHE A 59 -5.05 12.09 -6.14
CA PHE A 59 -4.30 11.96 -7.39
C PHE A 59 -5.20 11.83 -8.62
N TYR A 60 -6.15 10.89 -8.60
CA TYR A 60 -7.03 10.66 -9.75
C TYR A 60 -8.18 11.68 -9.80
N ARG A 61 -8.73 12.06 -8.67
CA ARG A 61 -9.84 13.03 -8.63
C ARG A 61 -9.40 14.39 -9.15
N ASN A 62 -8.18 14.80 -8.83
CA ASN A 62 -7.61 16.05 -9.36
C ASN A 62 -7.35 16.00 -10.87
N ARG A 63 -7.39 14.82 -11.47
CA ARG A 63 -7.27 14.62 -12.92
C ARG A 63 -8.62 14.38 -13.61
N GLY A 64 -9.73 14.58 -12.88
CA GLY A 64 -11.07 14.47 -13.44
C GLY A 64 -11.68 13.08 -13.39
N TYR A 65 -11.03 12.13 -12.74
CA TYR A 65 -11.58 10.79 -12.55
C TYR A 65 -12.45 10.72 -11.29
N ASP A 66 -13.38 9.78 -11.26
CA ASP A 66 -14.33 9.58 -10.17
C ASP A 66 -13.97 8.41 -9.24
N PHE A 67 -12.69 8.09 -9.14
CA PHE A 67 -12.18 7.02 -8.30
C PHE A 67 -10.90 7.44 -7.56
N THR A 68 -10.54 6.68 -6.53
CA THR A 68 -9.39 6.97 -5.67
C THR A 68 -8.11 6.29 -6.15
N ILE A 69 -8.23 5.04 -6.59
CA ILE A 69 -7.09 4.18 -6.93
C ILE A 69 -7.56 3.14 -7.95
N THR A 70 -6.60 2.51 -8.63
CA THR A 70 -6.92 1.48 -9.64
C THR A 70 -6.41 0.10 -9.22
N SER A 71 -6.97 -0.93 -9.83
CA SER A 71 -6.46 -2.30 -9.73
C SER A 71 -5.37 -2.61 -10.75
N SER A 72 -4.94 -1.61 -11.52
CA SER A 72 -3.92 -1.78 -12.54
C SER A 72 -2.52 -1.75 -11.93
N THR A 73 -1.75 -2.82 -12.10
CA THR A 73 -0.37 -2.89 -11.60
C THR A 73 0.59 -1.95 -12.33
N ALA A 74 0.21 -1.45 -13.49
CA ALA A 74 0.99 -0.44 -14.20
C ALA A 74 0.92 0.94 -13.52
N TYR A 75 -0.11 1.18 -12.75
CA TYR A 75 -0.36 2.48 -12.09
C TYR A 75 -0.34 2.38 -10.58
N ASP A 76 -0.96 1.35 -10.01
CA ASP A 76 -1.15 1.21 -8.57
C ASP A 76 -0.87 -0.21 -8.09
N HIS A 77 -1.91 -0.95 -7.67
CA HIS A 77 -1.78 -2.25 -7.02
C HIS A 77 -2.57 -3.34 -7.73
N LYS A 78 -2.17 -4.57 -7.49
CA LYS A 78 -2.98 -5.73 -7.86
C LYS A 78 -4.08 -5.94 -6.81
N TRP A 79 -5.28 -5.52 -7.14
CA TRP A 79 -6.49 -5.73 -6.36
C TRP A 79 -7.46 -6.58 -7.18
N ILE A 80 -8.08 -7.59 -6.57
CA ILE A 80 -8.95 -8.53 -7.28
C ILE A 80 -10.28 -8.63 -6.55
N PRO A 81 -11.42 -8.31 -7.21
CA PRO A 81 -12.74 -8.46 -6.59
C PRO A 81 -12.94 -9.88 -6.07
N GLY A 82 -13.42 -10.02 -4.83
CA GLY A 82 -13.69 -11.33 -4.22
C GLY A 82 -12.47 -12.15 -3.84
N ARG A 83 -11.29 -11.56 -3.82
CA ARG A 83 -10.06 -12.24 -3.42
C ARG A 83 -10.18 -12.85 -2.05
N ASN A 84 -9.76 -14.12 -1.92
CA ASN A 84 -9.60 -14.77 -0.64
C ASN A 84 -8.45 -14.13 0.15
N ILE A 85 -8.71 -13.78 1.41
CA ILE A 85 -7.74 -13.11 2.28
C ILE A 85 -7.08 -14.16 3.19
N PHE A 86 -5.75 -14.16 3.23
CA PHE A 86 -4.99 -15.04 4.12
C PHE A 86 -5.02 -14.51 5.55
N ASP A 87 -5.27 -15.40 6.52
CA ASP A 87 -5.43 -15.03 7.93
C ASP A 87 -4.18 -14.34 8.50
N SER A 88 -3.00 -14.84 8.19
CA SER A 88 -1.75 -14.25 8.67
C SER A 88 -1.53 -12.84 8.13
N ILE A 89 -1.90 -12.59 6.90
CA ILE A 89 -1.85 -11.24 6.31
C ILE A 89 -2.89 -10.33 6.96
N SER A 90 -4.10 -10.83 7.15
CA SER A 90 -5.18 -10.09 7.83
C SER A 90 -4.75 -9.64 9.23
N GLU A 91 -4.11 -10.51 10.00
CA GLU A 91 -3.63 -10.18 11.35
C GLU A 91 -2.57 -9.07 11.32
N VAL A 92 -1.64 -9.12 10.38
CA VAL A 92 -0.62 -8.07 10.26
C VAL A 92 -1.27 -6.73 9.90
N VAL A 93 -2.18 -6.72 8.93
CA VAL A 93 -2.90 -5.49 8.57
C VAL A 93 -3.66 -4.92 9.78
N ASP A 94 -4.36 -5.76 10.53
CA ASP A 94 -5.09 -5.32 11.73
C ASP A 94 -4.16 -4.69 12.77
N SER A 95 -2.90 -5.12 12.84
CA SER A 95 -1.93 -4.58 13.80
C SER A 95 -1.25 -3.28 13.36
N VAL A 96 -1.20 -2.98 12.05
CA VAL A 96 -0.45 -1.83 11.52
C VAL A 96 -1.27 -0.90 10.63
N PHE A 97 -2.58 -1.09 10.50
CA PHE A 97 -3.38 -0.37 9.49
C PHE A 97 -3.41 1.16 9.69
N THR A 98 -3.07 1.65 10.88
CA THR A 98 -2.99 3.10 11.15
C THR A 98 -1.60 3.68 10.85
N ASP A 99 -0.65 2.85 10.46
CA ASP A 99 0.72 3.26 10.22
C ASP A 99 0.97 3.55 8.74
N PHE A 100 1.88 4.45 8.49
CA PHE A 100 2.31 4.79 7.13
C PHE A 100 3.74 5.33 7.17
N LEU A 101 4.35 5.44 6.00
CA LEU A 101 5.73 5.89 5.87
C LEU A 101 5.77 7.36 5.51
N SER A 102 6.64 8.11 6.17
CA SER A 102 6.80 9.54 5.95
C SER A 102 8.25 9.96 6.06
N ARG A 103 8.55 11.19 5.61
CA ARG A 103 9.84 11.85 5.78
C ARG A 103 9.78 12.76 7.00
N PRO A 104 10.95 13.14 7.62
CA PRO A 104 10.97 14.07 8.74
C PRO A 104 10.26 15.38 8.41
N ASN A 105 9.42 15.85 9.35
CA ASN A 105 8.68 17.10 9.24
C ASN A 105 7.68 17.16 8.08
N VAL A 106 7.33 16.03 7.48
CA VAL A 106 6.35 15.93 6.40
C VAL A 106 5.27 14.95 6.84
N SER A 107 4.03 15.40 6.90
CA SER A 107 2.89 14.56 7.28
C SER A 107 2.31 13.78 6.11
N GLN A 108 2.66 14.14 4.88
CA GLN A 108 2.17 13.43 3.70
C GLN A 108 2.77 12.02 3.63
N PRO A 109 1.94 11.00 3.45
CA PRO A 109 2.44 9.64 3.20
C PRO A 109 3.29 9.58 1.93
N ILE A 110 4.37 8.83 1.98
CA ILE A 110 5.26 8.63 0.83
C ILE A 110 4.57 7.74 -0.21
N LEU A 111 4.75 8.08 -1.48
CA LEU A 111 4.36 7.19 -2.58
C LEU A 111 5.40 6.08 -2.70
N THR A 112 5.26 5.05 -1.89
CA THR A 112 6.20 3.93 -1.77
C THR A 112 5.98 2.93 -2.89
N GLN A 113 6.55 3.22 -4.05
CA GLN A 113 6.49 2.36 -5.21
C GLN A 113 7.34 1.10 -5.01
N TYR A 114 6.93 0.01 -5.67
CA TYR A 114 7.62 -1.26 -5.60
C TYR A 114 7.35 -2.08 -6.87
N CYS A 115 8.12 -3.15 -7.07
CA CYS A 115 7.87 -4.16 -8.09
C CYS A 115 8.20 -5.54 -7.54
N ASP A 116 7.95 -6.62 -8.32
CA ASP A 116 8.20 -7.96 -7.81
C ASP A 116 9.70 -8.23 -7.61
N GLY A 117 10.56 -7.70 -8.47
CA GLY A 117 12.00 -7.92 -8.38
C GLY A 117 12.45 -9.31 -8.83
N LYS A 118 11.57 -10.07 -9.47
CA LYS A 118 11.84 -11.41 -9.99
C LYS A 118 11.68 -11.48 -11.49
N ARG A 119 10.57 -10.95 -12.00
CA ARG A 119 10.29 -10.88 -13.45
C ARG A 119 10.87 -9.62 -14.07
N VAL A 120 10.96 -8.55 -13.27
CA VAL A 120 11.48 -7.25 -13.67
C VAL A 120 12.45 -6.74 -12.62
N THR A 121 13.38 -5.86 -13.02
CA THR A 121 14.25 -5.15 -12.09
C THR A 121 13.51 -3.96 -11.49
N CYS A 122 13.88 -3.57 -10.27
CA CYS A 122 13.22 -2.51 -9.51
C CYS A 122 14.15 -1.32 -9.28
N PRO A 123 14.50 -0.52 -10.31
CA PRO A 123 15.38 0.62 -10.10
C PRO A 123 14.67 1.70 -9.29
N GLY A 124 15.27 2.11 -8.17
CA GLY A 124 14.76 3.20 -7.34
C GLY A 124 13.51 2.88 -6.51
N VAL A 125 13.03 1.63 -6.52
CA VAL A 125 11.83 1.20 -5.77
C VAL A 125 12.11 -0.12 -5.05
N MET A 126 11.23 -0.49 -4.11
CA MET A 126 11.40 -1.73 -3.37
C MET A 126 11.18 -2.96 -4.27
N SER A 127 12.09 -3.93 -4.14
CA SER A 127 11.91 -5.27 -4.69
C SER A 127 11.17 -6.13 -3.67
N GLN A 128 10.01 -6.69 -4.02
CA GLN A 128 9.24 -7.55 -3.13
C GLN A 128 10.02 -8.83 -2.80
N TRP A 129 10.61 -9.50 -3.80
CA TRP A 129 11.45 -10.66 -3.56
C TRP A 129 12.77 -10.30 -2.87
N GLY A 130 13.33 -9.11 -3.13
CA GLY A 130 14.47 -8.59 -2.40
C GLY A 130 14.14 -8.37 -0.92
N SER A 131 12.96 -7.88 -0.60
CA SER A 131 12.52 -7.72 0.78
C SER A 131 12.40 -9.07 1.51
N LYS A 132 12.01 -10.12 0.80
CA LYS A 132 11.99 -11.49 1.33
C LYS A 132 13.41 -11.97 1.66
N ALA A 133 14.36 -11.74 0.76
CA ALA A 133 15.76 -12.10 1.00
C ALA A 133 16.33 -11.38 2.23
N LEU A 134 16.04 -10.09 2.41
CA LEU A 134 16.46 -9.33 3.60
C LEU A 134 15.79 -9.84 4.87
N GLY A 135 14.51 -10.17 4.81
CA GLY A 135 13.78 -10.77 5.92
C GLY A 135 14.37 -12.11 6.33
N ASP A 136 14.76 -12.94 5.37
CA ASP A 136 15.45 -14.22 5.63
C ASP A 136 16.81 -14.01 6.31
N GLN A 137 17.46 -12.87 6.11
CA GLN A 137 18.70 -12.49 6.75
C GLN A 137 18.50 -11.88 8.15
N GLY A 138 17.26 -11.73 8.60
CA GLY A 138 16.96 -11.19 9.90
C GLY A 138 16.75 -9.67 9.97
N TYR A 139 16.60 -9.00 8.84
CA TYR A 139 16.30 -7.57 8.82
C TYR A 139 14.94 -7.31 9.46
N SER A 140 14.83 -6.21 10.22
CA SER A 140 13.54 -5.70 10.69
C SER A 140 12.75 -5.05 9.53
N ALA A 141 11.46 -4.87 9.72
CA ALA A 141 10.63 -4.20 8.72
C ALA A 141 11.17 -2.81 8.38
N ILE A 142 11.51 -2.00 9.37
CA ILE A 142 12.07 -0.67 9.13
C ILE A 142 13.44 -0.75 8.43
N GLY A 143 14.25 -1.73 8.77
CA GLY A 143 15.54 -1.96 8.12
C GLY A 143 15.39 -2.29 6.64
N ILE A 144 14.41 -3.13 6.30
CA ILE A 144 14.06 -3.43 4.89
C ILE A 144 13.62 -2.16 4.17
N LEU A 145 12.71 -1.40 4.75
CA LEU A 145 12.20 -0.18 4.14
C LEU A 145 13.30 0.88 3.97
N GLN A 146 14.18 1.03 4.94
CA GLN A 146 15.32 1.95 4.83
C GLN A 146 16.28 1.53 3.72
N ASN A 147 16.47 0.24 3.50
CA ASN A 147 17.32 -0.26 2.43
C ASN A 147 16.86 0.22 1.05
N TYR A 148 15.55 0.33 0.84
CA TYR A 148 15.00 0.72 -0.46
C TYR A 148 14.63 2.20 -0.55
N TYR A 149 14.18 2.80 0.54
CA TYR A 149 13.64 4.17 0.53
C TYR A 149 14.52 5.18 1.25
N GLY A 150 15.64 4.73 1.82
CA GLY A 150 16.62 5.59 2.47
C GLY A 150 16.45 5.71 3.98
N ASN A 151 17.49 6.19 4.64
CA ASN A 151 17.58 6.21 6.10
C ASN A 151 16.70 7.29 6.77
N THR A 152 16.16 8.21 5.99
CA THR A 152 15.28 9.27 6.51
C THR A 152 13.81 8.85 6.58
N ILE A 153 13.47 7.66 6.07
CA ILE A 153 12.11 7.14 6.15
C ILE A 153 11.82 6.67 7.58
N PHE A 154 10.63 6.95 8.07
CA PHE A 154 10.18 6.44 9.36
C PHE A 154 8.72 6.09 9.34
N ILE A 155 8.29 5.30 10.32
CA ILE A 155 6.90 4.89 10.49
C ILE A 155 6.19 5.97 11.30
N ASN A 156 5.14 6.52 10.72
CA ASN A 156 4.24 7.46 11.36
C ASN A 156 2.88 6.78 11.58
N SER A 157 2.05 7.35 12.42
CA SER A 157 0.73 6.80 12.71
C SER A 157 -0.32 7.90 12.71
N THR A 158 -1.54 7.53 12.35
CA THR A 158 -2.71 8.36 12.56
C THR A 158 -3.58 7.76 13.66
N GLU A 159 -4.37 8.58 14.36
CA GLU A 159 -5.20 8.08 15.47
C GLU A 159 -6.31 7.15 14.99
N THR A 160 -6.82 7.37 13.79
CA THR A 160 -7.86 6.53 13.21
C THR A 160 -7.88 6.60 11.70
N ILE A 161 -8.09 5.46 11.07
CA ILE A 161 -8.41 5.33 9.66
C ILE A 161 -9.84 4.81 9.50
N SER A 162 -10.39 4.16 10.51
CA SER A 162 -11.69 3.52 10.44
C SER A 162 -12.87 4.48 10.56
N GLY A 163 -12.68 5.66 11.11
CA GLY A 163 -13.67 6.71 11.09
C GLY A 163 -13.41 7.64 9.93
N ILE A 164 -14.21 8.66 9.76
CA ILE A 164 -13.85 9.73 8.85
C ILE A 164 -12.79 10.55 9.55
N PRO A 165 -11.55 10.44 9.15
CA PRO A 165 -10.50 11.15 9.83
C PRO A 165 -10.52 12.60 9.40
N SER A 166 -11.01 13.44 10.27
CA SER A 166 -11.01 14.88 10.06
C SER A 166 -9.60 15.45 9.89
N SER A 167 -8.58 14.69 10.24
CA SER A 167 -7.17 15.06 10.08
C SER A 167 -6.64 14.85 8.66
N TRP A 168 -7.37 14.16 7.79
CA TRP A 168 -6.96 13.92 6.41
C TRP A 168 -7.69 14.87 5.48
N PRO A 169 -6.99 15.79 4.79
CA PRO A 169 -7.63 16.73 3.88
C PRO A 169 -8.42 16.02 2.78
N GLY A 170 -9.70 16.38 2.65
CA GLY A 170 -10.54 15.84 1.59
C GLY A 170 -10.83 14.37 1.69
N THR A 171 -10.73 13.77 2.87
CA THR A 171 -10.75 12.34 2.96
C THR A 171 -11.82 11.75 3.80
N ASP A 172 -12.60 11.06 3.15
CA ASP A 172 -13.12 9.78 3.56
C ASP A 172 -12.06 8.73 3.16
N LEU A 173 -11.53 8.00 4.13
CA LEU A 173 -10.58 6.92 3.87
C LEU A 173 -11.25 5.62 3.47
N SER A 174 -12.52 5.64 3.15
CA SER A 174 -13.15 4.59 2.35
C SER A 174 -12.62 4.66 0.94
N ILE A 175 -12.09 3.58 0.48
CA ILE A 175 -11.47 3.50 -0.85
C ILE A 175 -12.44 3.00 -1.90
#